data_75f8a3e55793845d190ecd56be0f51e8
#
_entry.id   75f8a3e55793845d190ecd56be0f51e8
#
_cell.length_a   1.000
_cell.length_b   1.000
_cell.length_c   1.000
_cell.angle_alpha   90.00
_cell.angle_beta   90.00
_cell.angle_gamma   90.00
#
_symmetry.space_group_name_H-M   'P 1'
#
loop_
_entity.id
_entity.type
_entity.pdbx_description
1 polymer ?
#
loop_
_entity_poly.entity_id
_entity_poly.type
_entity_poly.pdbx_seq_one_letter_code
_entity_poly.pdbx_strand_id
1 'polypeptide(L)'
;MCGSKSSFSYLNERFHSTISFVDYSIMKVMENGEIEIRTKNGFVETISNVLYVPNLKNNLLSVGQLQEKGYVITIQKSVCEIYDPTRGSIAVVQMSSNRLFPLKITSVQSCLVA
;
A
#
# COMPACT_ATOMS: atom_id res chain seq x y z
N MET A 1 -0.49 -0.60 5.15
CA MET A 1 0.58 -0.56 6.18
C MET A 1 1.94 -0.58 5.52
N CYS A 2 2.85 0.22 6.02
CA CYS A 2 4.20 0.32 5.48
C CYS A 2 5.22 0.28 6.61
N GLY A 3 6.31 -0.47 6.41
CA GLY A 3 7.38 -0.61 7.39
C GLY A 3 8.57 0.34 7.17
N SER A 4 8.53 1.13 6.12
CA SER A 4 9.64 2.04 5.76
C SER A 4 9.23 3.49 5.95
N LYS A 5 9.82 4.17 6.93
CA LYS A 5 9.53 5.57 7.22
C LYS A 5 9.88 6.47 6.04
N SER A 6 10.95 6.16 5.32
CA SER A 6 11.41 6.97 4.18
C SER A 6 10.46 6.95 2.99
N SER A 7 9.52 6.00 2.93
CA SER A 7 8.53 5.93 1.86
C SER A 7 7.38 6.92 2.02
N PHE A 8 7.24 7.54 3.20
CA PHE A 8 6.14 8.46 3.47
C PHE A 8 6.48 9.88 2.98
N SER A 9 5.50 10.53 2.36
CA SER A 9 5.57 11.95 2.04
C SER A 9 5.10 12.81 3.23
N TYR A 10 4.27 12.23 4.10
CA TYR A 10 3.75 12.88 5.30
C TYR A 10 3.48 11.83 6.38
N LEU A 11 3.83 12.15 7.62
CA LEU A 11 3.55 11.32 8.79
C LEU A 11 2.95 12.17 9.92
N ASN A 12 1.87 11.66 10.52
CA ASN A 12 1.31 12.22 11.74
C ASN A 12 1.95 11.54 12.94
N GLU A 13 2.92 12.21 13.55
CA GLU A 13 3.72 11.66 14.65
C GLU A 13 2.95 11.56 15.97
N ARG A 14 1.76 12.13 16.04
CA ARG A 14 0.90 12.05 17.24
C ARG A 14 0.01 10.81 17.25
N PHE A 15 -0.07 10.10 16.15
CA PHE A 15 -0.89 8.91 16.05
C PHE A 15 -0.13 7.71 16.59
N HIS A 16 -0.74 6.99 17.54
CA HIS A 16 -0.21 5.74 18.08
C HIS A 16 -1.34 4.73 18.22
N SER A 17 -1.08 3.49 17.88
CA SER A 17 -2.04 2.41 18.01
C SER A 17 -1.32 1.08 18.05
N THR A 18 -2.08 -0.01 18.12
CA THR A 18 -1.55 -1.37 17.98
C THR A 18 -2.42 -2.14 17.01
N ILE A 19 -1.83 -3.11 16.34
CA ILE A 19 -2.55 -4.06 15.49
C ILE A 19 -2.22 -5.48 15.92
N SER A 20 -3.23 -6.34 15.85
CA SER A 20 -3.09 -7.77 16.13
C SER A 20 -3.17 -8.55 14.83
N PHE A 21 -2.34 -9.56 14.71
CA PHE A 21 -2.34 -10.46 13.56
C PHE A 21 -3.02 -11.78 13.90
N VAL A 22 -3.31 -12.57 12.88
CA VAL A 22 -3.99 -13.86 13.02
C VAL A 22 -3.22 -14.82 13.93
N ASP A 23 -1.92 -14.72 13.98
CA ASP A 23 -1.05 -15.52 14.86
C ASP A 23 -0.94 -14.97 16.29
N TYR A 24 -1.81 -14.00 16.65
CA TYR A 24 -1.84 -13.32 17.95
C TYR A 24 -0.63 -12.43 18.23
N SER A 25 0.27 -12.24 17.29
CA SER A 25 1.33 -11.25 17.45
C SER A 25 0.75 -9.83 17.41
N ILE A 26 1.38 -8.91 18.12
CA ILE A 26 0.97 -7.51 18.19
C ILE A 26 2.14 -6.65 17.75
N MET A 27 1.87 -5.74 16.83
CA MET A 27 2.86 -4.75 16.40
C MET A 27 2.38 -3.35 16.74
N LYS A 28 3.32 -2.49 17.13
CA LYS A 28 3.01 -1.09 17.37
C LYS A 28 2.88 -0.33 16.06
N VAL A 29 1.81 0.45 15.96
CA VAL A 29 1.63 1.45 14.92
C VAL A 29 2.16 2.76 15.47
N MET A 30 3.26 3.25 14.90
CA MET A 30 3.91 4.44 15.43
C MET A 30 3.26 5.72 14.93
N GLU A 31 2.87 5.73 13.68
CA GLU A 31 2.38 6.95 13.04
C GLU A 31 1.41 6.56 11.92
N ASN A 32 0.61 7.52 11.45
CA ASN A 32 -0.10 7.36 10.19
C ASN A 32 0.25 8.50 9.26
N GLY A 33 0.11 8.28 7.96
CA GLY A 33 0.49 9.31 7.03
C GLY A 33 0.08 8.99 5.61
N GLU A 34 0.76 9.63 4.68
CA GLU A 34 0.50 9.52 3.26
C GLU A 34 1.74 9.06 2.52
N ILE A 35 1.53 8.25 1.49
CA ILE A 35 2.59 7.81 0.59
C ILE A 35 2.20 8.20 -0.83
N GLU A 36 3.12 8.85 -1.53
CA GLU A 36 2.97 9.11 -2.95
C GLU A 36 3.60 7.97 -3.73
N ILE A 37 2.85 7.40 -4.65
CA ILE A 37 3.32 6.31 -5.52
C ILE A 37 3.23 6.74 -6.97
N ARG A 38 4.10 6.15 -7.79
CA ARG A 38 4.06 6.33 -9.24
C ARG A 38 3.46 5.08 -9.87
N THR A 39 2.39 5.26 -10.61
CA THR A 39 1.74 4.16 -11.33
C THR A 39 2.53 3.82 -12.60
N LYS A 40 2.23 2.66 -13.19
CA LYS A 40 2.87 2.26 -14.44
C LYS A 40 2.54 3.21 -15.60
N ASN A 41 1.45 3.97 -15.49
CA ASN A 41 1.06 4.98 -16.48
C ASN A 41 1.77 6.33 -16.28
N GLY A 42 2.66 6.41 -15.28
CA GLY A 42 3.44 7.62 -15.00
C GLY A 42 2.74 8.65 -14.12
N PHE A 43 1.52 8.40 -13.68
CA PHE A 43 0.81 9.30 -12.77
C PHE A 43 1.30 9.10 -11.34
N VAL A 44 1.28 10.20 -10.57
CA VAL A 44 1.55 10.17 -9.13
C VAL A 44 0.23 10.14 -8.39
N GLU A 45 0.05 9.14 -7.53
CA GLU A 45 -1.14 8.97 -6.71
C GLU A 45 -0.75 9.00 -5.24
N THR A 46 -1.61 9.57 -4.40
CA THR A 46 -1.40 9.62 -2.96
C THR A 46 -2.28 8.59 -2.29
N ILE A 47 -1.67 7.73 -1.48
CA ILE A 47 -2.39 6.80 -0.61
C ILE A 47 -2.40 7.40 0.77
N SER A 48 -3.62 7.67 1.29
CA SER A 48 -3.83 8.29 2.59
C SER A 48 -4.09 7.24 3.66
N ASN A 49 -3.96 7.65 4.93
CA ASN A 49 -4.22 6.80 6.10
C ASN A 49 -3.39 5.51 6.10
N VAL A 50 -2.14 5.62 5.67
CA VAL A 50 -1.20 4.51 5.70
C VAL A 50 -0.56 4.45 7.08
N LEU A 51 -0.62 3.28 7.70
CA LEU A 51 -0.04 3.07 9.03
C LEU A 51 1.45 2.76 8.91
N TYR A 52 2.26 3.47 9.69
CA TYR A 52 3.69 3.18 9.80
C TYR A 52 3.90 2.13 10.88
N VAL A 53 4.37 0.96 10.47
CA VAL A 53 4.61 -0.19 11.36
C VAL A 53 6.07 -0.61 11.18
N PRO A 54 6.99 -0.13 12.02
CA PRO A 54 8.43 -0.33 11.81
C PRO A 54 8.86 -1.80 11.70
N ASN A 55 8.17 -2.69 12.41
CA ASN A 55 8.52 -4.10 12.44
C ASN A 55 7.88 -4.93 11.32
N LEU A 56 7.17 -4.28 10.40
CA LEU A 56 6.51 -4.96 9.29
C LEU A 56 7.55 -5.39 8.25
N LYS A 57 7.57 -6.69 7.93
CA LYS A 57 8.52 -7.22 6.94
C LYS A 57 8.14 -6.89 5.50
N ASN A 58 6.83 -6.94 5.20
CA ASN A 58 6.31 -6.64 3.88
C ASN A 58 5.20 -5.61 4.00
N ASN A 59 5.20 -4.63 3.12
CA ASN A 59 4.15 -3.63 3.09
C ASN A 59 2.84 -4.27 2.63
N LEU A 60 1.73 -3.82 3.20
CA LEU A 60 0.40 -4.31 2.87
C LEU A 60 -0.45 -3.17 2.34
N LEU A 61 -1.15 -3.44 1.23
CA LEU A 61 -2.05 -2.49 0.62
C LEU A 61 -3.48 -2.94 0.85
N SER A 62 -4.31 -2.04 1.37
CA SER A 62 -5.70 -2.35 1.69
C SER A 62 -6.59 -2.22 0.45
N VAL A 63 -7.29 -3.30 0.10
CA VAL A 63 -8.30 -3.28 -0.97
C VAL A 63 -9.42 -2.30 -0.64
N GLY A 64 -9.85 -2.25 0.63
CA GLY A 64 -10.88 -1.32 1.05
C GLY A 64 -10.49 0.13 0.86
N GLN A 65 -9.27 0.51 1.21
CA GLN A 65 -8.78 1.87 0.99
C GLN A 65 -8.69 2.22 -0.50
N LEU A 66 -8.31 1.27 -1.34
CA LEU A 66 -8.29 1.49 -2.79
C LEU A 66 -9.70 1.71 -3.34
N GLN A 67 -10.68 0.94 -2.88
CA GLN A 67 -12.07 1.12 -3.29
C GLN A 67 -12.63 2.47 -2.85
N GLU A 68 -12.33 2.89 -1.63
CA GLU A 68 -12.75 4.21 -1.13
C GLU A 68 -12.20 5.34 -1.99
N LYS A 69 -11.02 5.14 -2.54
CA LYS A 69 -10.38 6.12 -3.43
C LYS A 69 -10.94 6.09 -4.86
N GLY A 70 -11.80 5.14 -5.17
CA GLY A 70 -12.46 5.06 -6.48
C GLY A 70 -11.88 4.06 -7.44
N TYR A 71 -10.91 3.26 -7.02
CA TYR A 71 -10.37 2.19 -7.86
C TYR A 71 -11.29 0.98 -7.89
N VAL A 72 -11.28 0.29 -9.02
CA VAL A 72 -12.01 -0.97 -9.19
C VAL A 72 -11.01 -2.11 -9.10
N ILE A 73 -11.25 -3.03 -8.16
CA ILE A 73 -10.39 -4.19 -7.94
C ILE A 73 -11.11 -5.42 -8.45
N THR A 74 -10.51 -6.11 -9.39
CA THR A 74 -11.05 -7.35 -9.96
C THR A 74 -10.08 -8.49 -9.72
N ILE A 75 -10.55 -9.55 -9.07
CA ILE A 75 -9.76 -10.76 -8.83
C ILE A 75 -10.47 -11.92 -9.49
N GLN A 76 -9.82 -12.52 -10.48
CA GLN A 76 -10.34 -13.72 -11.14
C GLN A 76 -9.20 -14.50 -11.79
N LYS A 77 -9.34 -15.83 -11.86
CA LYS A 77 -8.36 -16.71 -12.49
C LYS A 77 -6.93 -16.46 -12.01
N SER A 78 -6.77 -16.25 -10.70
CA SER A 78 -5.48 -15.99 -10.05
C SER A 78 -4.79 -14.69 -10.49
N VAL A 79 -5.56 -13.72 -10.98
CA VAL A 79 -5.06 -12.41 -11.37
C VAL A 79 -5.84 -11.33 -10.65
N CYS A 80 -5.12 -10.34 -10.11
CA CYS A 80 -5.71 -9.14 -9.51
C CYS A 80 -5.43 -7.95 -10.40
N GLU A 81 -6.47 -7.25 -10.83
CA GLU A 81 -6.34 -6.01 -11.57
C GLU A 81 -6.83 -4.84 -10.73
N ILE A 82 -6.03 -3.78 -10.69
CA ILE A 82 -6.40 -2.50 -10.11
C ILE A 82 -6.65 -1.54 -11.27
N TYR A 83 -7.88 -1.06 -11.38
CA TYR A 83 -8.33 -0.25 -12.50
C TYR A 83 -8.87 1.09 -12.01
N ASP A 84 -8.41 2.17 -12.64
CA ASP A 84 -8.92 3.52 -12.41
C ASP A 84 -9.89 3.86 -13.54
N PRO A 85 -11.18 4.14 -13.23
CA PRO A 85 -12.16 4.45 -14.27
C PRO A 85 -11.79 5.64 -15.17
N THR A 86 -10.95 6.56 -14.68
CA THR A 86 -10.51 7.73 -15.46
C THR A 86 -9.18 7.54 -16.15
N ARG A 87 -8.28 6.70 -15.60
CA ARG A 87 -6.89 6.56 -16.09
C ARG A 87 -6.57 5.19 -16.66
N GLY A 88 -7.48 4.22 -16.51
CA GLY A 88 -7.29 2.87 -17.00
C GLY A 88 -6.61 1.94 -16.00
N SER A 89 -6.04 0.86 -16.51
CA SER A 89 -5.41 -0.15 -15.67
C SER A 89 -4.15 0.39 -14.98
N ILE A 90 -4.13 0.31 -13.65
CA ILE A 90 -2.98 0.75 -12.86
C ILE A 90 -2.01 -0.40 -12.63
N ALA A 91 -2.54 -1.59 -12.36
CA ALA A 91 -1.71 -2.75 -12.10
C ALA A 91 -2.45 -4.03 -12.43
N VAL A 92 -1.71 -5.01 -12.93
CA VAL A 92 -2.18 -6.38 -13.14
C VAL A 92 -1.17 -7.29 -12.46
N VAL A 93 -1.61 -8.06 -11.47
CA VAL A 93 -0.73 -8.84 -10.61
C VAL A 93 -1.13 -10.30 -10.63
N GLN A 94 -0.18 -11.17 -10.93
CA GLN A 94 -0.37 -12.62 -10.87
C GLN A 94 -0.25 -13.09 -9.43
N MET A 95 -1.15 -13.96 -9.01
CA MET A 95 -1.08 -14.57 -7.68
C MET A 95 0.17 -15.44 -7.56
N SER A 96 0.87 -15.30 -6.44
CA SER A 96 2.05 -16.11 -6.14
C SER A 96 1.67 -17.51 -5.65
N SER A 97 2.67 -18.41 -5.53
CA SER A 97 2.44 -19.77 -5.07
C SER A 97 1.87 -19.85 -3.64
N ASN A 98 2.12 -18.85 -2.82
CA ASN A 98 1.56 -18.76 -1.46
C ASN A 98 0.27 -17.94 -1.40
N ARG A 99 -0.39 -17.74 -2.55
CA ARG A 99 -1.69 -17.09 -2.67
C ARG A 99 -1.72 -15.62 -2.30
N LEU A 100 -0.61 -14.93 -2.51
CA LEU A 100 -0.52 -13.49 -2.34
C LEU A 100 -0.48 -12.81 -3.71
N PHE A 101 -0.84 -11.53 -3.75
CA PHE A 101 -0.73 -10.71 -4.95
C PHE A 101 0.41 -9.71 -4.76
N PRO A 102 1.66 -10.07 -5.11
CA PRO A 102 2.80 -9.19 -4.91
C PRO A 102 2.76 -8.05 -5.92
N LEU A 103 2.67 -6.83 -5.41
CA LEU A 103 2.60 -5.62 -6.22
C LEU A 103 3.90 -4.83 -6.05
N LYS A 104 4.55 -4.53 -7.16
CA LYS A 104 5.76 -3.69 -7.15
C LYS A 104 5.35 -2.26 -7.46
N ILE A 105 5.44 -1.41 -6.46
CA ILE A 105 5.14 0.02 -6.57
C ILE A 105 6.35 0.79 -6.11
N THR A 106 6.71 1.82 -6.86
CA THR A 106 7.79 2.73 -6.46
C THR A 106 7.20 3.92 -5.72
N SER A 107 7.63 4.11 -4.48
CA SER A 107 7.32 5.32 -3.73
C SER A 107 8.12 6.47 -4.30
N VAL A 108 7.46 7.61 -4.54
CA VAL A 108 8.12 8.82 -5.02
C VAL A 108 9.19 9.28 -4.03
N GLN A 109 8.88 9.18 -2.74
CA GLN A 109 9.81 9.59 -1.68
C GLN A 109 11.05 8.70 -1.63
N SER A 110 10.92 7.40 -1.86
CA SER A 110 12.05 6.49 -1.94
C SER A 110 12.99 6.83 -3.09
N CYS A 111 12.44 7.29 -4.20
CA CYS A 111 13.26 7.71 -5.35
C CYS A 111 14.09 8.95 -5.01
N LEU A 112 13.60 9.83 -4.15
CA LEU A 112 14.32 11.04 -3.75
C LEU A 112 15.44 10.73 -2.76
N VAL A 113 15.30 9.68 -1.98
CA VAL A 113 16.28 9.32 -0.94
C VAL A 113 17.41 8.47 -1.52
N ALA A 114 17.15 7.77 -2.58
CA ALA A 114 18.15 6.97 -3.27
C ALA A 114 19.19 7.85 -3.99
#